data_0419ddb4402accaf4cdc087c87ac0fd8
#
_entry.id   0419ddb4402accaf4cdc087c87ac0fd8
#
_cell.length_a   1.000
_cell.length_b   1.000
_cell.length_c   1.000
_cell.angle_alpha   90.00
_cell.angle_beta   90.00
_cell.angle_gamma   90.00
#
_symmetry.space_group_name_H-M   'P 1'
#
loop_
_entity.id
_entity.type
_entity.pdbx_description
1 polymer ?
#
loop_
_entity_poly.entity_id
_entity_poly.type
_entity_poly.pdbx_seq_one_letter_code
_entity_poly.pdbx_strand_id
1 'polypeptide(L)'
;MAPAQLWKDARFFLLLNLGLIIYAVALNFYCAPNHFVFGGTTGLSIVLATCFPALSVSTFMWITNAVLDVLGCVFLGIKTMGWTLYSSFMLSFYSSMCEKLFPMSRPLTDDTLLELCFAVALPALASGIVFNIGASTGGTEIVAMILHKYIKVEIGRALLLSDIGTVLFAACIYGPQTGMYCVLGLIGRSTIVDTAIESLNLRKVCTVITSRPESIRRFVTETLGRTATQQDATGVYTGEPRTMIMVALTRRQAGLLRDFLRREDPEAFLTIVNSSEIIGKGFQSV
;
A
#
# COMPACT_ATOMS: atom_id res chain seq x y z
N MET A 1 -25.01 -5.59 -15.92
CA MET A 1 -23.61 -5.75 -15.44
C MET A 1 -23.37 -7.21 -15.14
N ALA A 2 -22.25 -7.79 -15.61
CA ALA A 2 -21.95 -9.20 -15.33
C ALA A 2 -21.65 -9.39 -13.82
N PRO A 3 -22.08 -10.49 -13.18
CA PRO A 3 -21.89 -10.70 -11.73
C PRO A 3 -20.41 -10.62 -11.30
N ALA A 4 -19.47 -10.97 -12.17
CA ALA A 4 -18.04 -10.83 -11.91
C ALA A 4 -17.54 -9.37 -11.80
N GLN A 5 -18.18 -8.42 -12.46
CA GLN A 5 -17.86 -7.00 -12.37
C GLN A 5 -18.37 -6.43 -11.04
N LEU A 6 -19.62 -6.75 -10.67
CA LEU A 6 -20.21 -6.37 -9.38
C LEU A 6 -19.38 -6.83 -8.18
N TRP A 7 -18.83 -8.06 -8.25
CA TRP A 7 -17.94 -8.58 -7.19
C TRP A 7 -16.61 -7.85 -7.10
N LYS A 8 -16.04 -7.44 -8.24
CA LYS A 8 -14.79 -6.65 -8.26
C LYS A 8 -15.02 -5.27 -7.66
N ASP A 9 -16.11 -4.63 -8.05
CA ASP A 9 -16.46 -3.28 -7.58
C ASP A 9 -16.82 -3.29 -6.08
N ALA A 10 -17.57 -4.29 -5.61
CA ALA A 10 -17.89 -4.47 -4.20
C ALA A 10 -16.64 -4.74 -3.34
N ARG A 11 -15.72 -5.59 -3.83
CA ARG A 11 -14.47 -5.87 -3.13
C ARG A 11 -13.57 -4.63 -3.04
N PHE A 12 -13.48 -3.87 -4.14
CA PHE A 12 -12.75 -2.60 -4.16
C PHE A 12 -13.28 -1.65 -3.08
N PHE A 13 -14.61 -1.44 -3.08
CA PHE A 13 -15.26 -0.55 -2.15
C PHE A 13 -15.10 -0.97 -0.68
N LEU A 14 -15.21 -2.28 -0.40
CA LEU A 14 -15.00 -2.83 0.94
C LEU A 14 -13.55 -2.62 1.42
N LEU A 15 -12.57 -2.92 0.58
CA LEU A 15 -11.15 -2.75 0.94
C LEU A 15 -10.79 -1.28 1.16
N LEU A 16 -11.34 -0.39 0.31
CA LEU A 16 -11.15 1.05 0.45
C LEU A 16 -11.67 1.53 1.81
N ASN A 17 -12.94 1.28 2.11
CA ASN A 17 -13.54 1.73 3.37
C ASN A 17 -12.91 1.07 4.60
N LEU A 18 -12.54 -0.21 4.53
CA LEU A 18 -11.83 -0.88 5.61
C LEU A 18 -10.48 -0.20 5.90
N GLY A 19 -9.71 0.13 4.86
CA GLY A 19 -8.47 0.88 5.01
C GLY A 19 -8.70 2.24 5.66
N LEU A 20 -9.69 3.00 5.19
CA LEU A 20 -10.01 4.32 5.75
C LEU A 20 -10.46 4.25 7.23
N ILE A 21 -11.24 3.23 7.61
CA ILE A 21 -11.66 3.02 9.00
C ILE A 21 -10.44 2.68 9.88
N ILE A 22 -9.57 1.77 9.43
CA ILE A 22 -8.34 1.42 10.17
C ILE A 22 -7.48 2.67 10.38
N TYR A 23 -7.35 3.51 9.35
CA TYR A 23 -6.60 4.76 9.43
C TYR A 23 -7.23 5.73 10.44
N ALA A 24 -8.55 5.95 10.38
CA ALA A 24 -9.27 6.84 11.30
C ALA A 24 -9.19 6.38 12.76
N VAL A 25 -9.29 5.08 13.00
CA VAL A 25 -9.10 4.48 14.33
C VAL A 25 -7.68 4.75 14.84
N ALA A 26 -6.67 4.48 14.01
CA ALA A 26 -5.27 4.71 14.39
C ALA A 26 -4.99 6.18 14.71
N LEU A 27 -5.55 7.10 13.94
CA LEU A 27 -5.45 8.54 14.19
C LEU A 27 -6.03 8.91 15.55
N ASN A 28 -7.26 8.48 15.83
CA ASN A 28 -7.99 8.88 17.02
C ASN A 28 -7.44 8.25 18.32
N PHE A 29 -7.02 6.96 18.26
CA PHE A 29 -6.60 6.23 19.44
C PHE A 29 -5.11 6.34 19.74
N TYR A 30 -4.26 6.49 18.72
CA TYR A 30 -2.80 6.43 18.90
C TYR A 30 -2.08 7.72 18.50
N CYS A 31 -2.47 8.37 17.39
CA CYS A 31 -1.72 9.53 16.91
C CYS A 31 -2.10 10.81 17.69
N ALA A 32 -3.38 11.14 17.74
CA ALA A 32 -3.83 12.39 18.34
C ALA A 32 -3.55 12.51 19.85
N PRO A 33 -3.81 11.48 20.70
CA PRO A 33 -3.54 11.57 22.12
C PRO A 33 -2.05 11.67 22.49
N ASN A 34 -1.17 11.11 21.65
CA ASN A 34 0.28 11.15 21.84
C ASN A 34 0.97 12.31 21.13
N HIS A 35 0.23 13.14 20.39
CA HIS A 35 0.78 14.17 19.52
C HIS A 35 1.78 13.62 18.48
N PHE A 36 1.57 12.38 18.04
CA PHE A 36 2.40 11.76 17.01
C PHE A 36 2.08 12.34 15.64
N VAL A 37 3.03 13.04 15.08
CA VAL A 37 2.93 13.73 13.79
C VAL A 37 3.92 13.09 12.83
N PHE A 38 3.40 12.24 11.94
CA PHE A 38 4.21 11.56 10.92
C PHE A 38 4.02 12.20 9.53
N GLY A 39 3.55 13.45 9.49
CA GLY A 39 3.13 14.11 8.28
C GLY A 39 1.64 13.85 7.95
N GLY A 40 1.30 14.06 6.72
CA GLY A 40 -0.09 13.98 6.29
C GLY A 40 -0.92 15.20 6.72
N THR A 41 -2.11 15.31 6.17
CA THR A 41 -3.10 16.27 6.70
C THR A 41 -3.47 15.95 8.14
N THR A 42 -3.40 14.69 8.53
CA THR A 42 -3.63 14.25 9.91
C THR A 42 -2.61 14.86 10.85
N GLY A 43 -1.32 14.77 10.54
CA GLY A 43 -0.25 15.36 11.34
C GLY A 43 -0.34 16.89 11.39
N LEU A 44 -0.56 17.51 10.22
CA LEU A 44 -0.76 18.95 10.14
C LEU A 44 -1.97 19.39 10.97
N SER A 45 -3.07 18.62 10.95
CA SER A 45 -4.28 18.90 11.72
C SER A 45 -4.07 18.79 13.24
N ILE A 46 -3.26 17.82 13.70
CA ILE A 46 -2.88 17.70 15.12
C ILE A 46 -2.11 18.95 15.57
N VAL A 47 -1.14 19.38 14.77
CA VAL A 47 -0.35 20.58 15.05
C VAL A 47 -1.23 21.83 15.07
N LEU A 48 -2.09 22.01 14.07
CA LEU A 48 -3.00 23.14 13.98
C LEU A 48 -4.02 23.17 15.14
N ALA A 49 -4.55 22.03 15.55
CA ALA A 49 -5.46 21.93 16.68
C ALA A 49 -4.77 22.31 18.01
N THR A 50 -3.48 22.03 18.14
CA THR A 50 -2.69 22.48 19.30
C THR A 50 -2.46 23.99 19.28
N CYS A 51 -2.17 24.57 18.10
CA CYS A 51 -1.99 26.02 17.95
C CYS A 51 -3.32 26.80 18.10
N PHE A 52 -4.42 26.19 17.68
CA PHE A 52 -5.77 26.79 17.69
C PHE A 52 -6.78 25.87 18.36
N PRO A 53 -6.82 25.82 19.70
CA PRO A 53 -7.66 24.87 20.48
C PRO A 53 -9.17 25.05 20.29
N ALA A 54 -9.61 26.12 19.60
CA ALA A 54 -11.03 26.37 19.30
C ALA A 54 -11.62 25.37 18.28
N LEU A 55 -10.78 24.69 17.51
CA LEU A 55 -11.19 23.74 16.47
C LEU A 55 -10.56 22.37 16.72
N SER A 56 -11.32 21.32 16.42
CA SER A 56 -10.87 19.94 16.59
C SER A 56 -9.92 19.49 15.48
N VAL A 57 -9.17 18.40 15.72
CA VAL A 57 -8.29 17.77 14.73
C VAL A 57 -9.06 17.41 13.46
N SER A 58 -10.26 16.84 13.62
CA SER A 58 -11.08 16.48 12.48
C SER A 58 -11.55 17.69 11.65
N THR A 59 -11.82 18.83 12.31
CA THR A 59 -12.18 20.07 11.60
C THR A 59 -11.03 20.58 10.74
N PHE A 60 -9.80 20.58 11.27
CA PHE A 60 -8.62 20.94 10.48
C PHE A 60 -8.37 19.95 9.34
N MET A 61 -8.63 18.64 9.56
CA MET A 61 -8.58 17.66 8.48
C MET A 61 -9.51 17.99 7.31
N TRP A 62 -10.75 18.40 7.61
CA TRP A 62 -11.69 18.82 6.56
C TRP A 62 -11.14 19.98 5.73
N ILE A 63 -10.60 21.00 6.39
CA ILE A 63 -10.07 22.21 5.73
C ILE A 63 -8.84 21.85 4.88
N THR A 64 -7.86 21.17 5.46
CA THR A 64 -6.60 20.85 4.80
C THR A 64 -6.80 19.87 3.65
N ASN A 65 -7.68 18.86 3.83
CA ASN A 65 -8.03 17.95 2.74
C ASN A 65 -8.70 18.68 1.59
N ALA A 66 -9.67 19.56 1.86
CA ALA A 66 -10.34 20.32 0.78
C ALA A 66 -9.34 21.14 -0.06
N VAL A 67 -8.36 21.77 0.57
CA VAL A 67 -7.30 22.53 -0.15
C VAL A 67 -6.45 21.58 -1.02
N LEU A 68 -6.01 20.45 -0.46
CA LEU A 68 -5.16 19.49 -1.20
C LEU A 68 -5.93 18.76 -2.29
N ASP A 69 -7.21 18.47 -2.09
CA ASP A 69 -8.09 17.88 -3.09
C ASP A 69 -8.23 18.77 -4.32
N VAL A 70 -8.36 20.11 -4.13
CA VAL A 70 -8.36 21.06 -5.23
C VAL A 70 -7.02 21.05 -5.97
N LEU A 71 -5.89 21.08 -5.24
CA LEU A 71 -4.56 20.99 -5.85
C LEU A 71 -4.41 19.66 -6.62
N GLY A 72 -4.84 18.54 -6.04
CA GLY A 72 -4.82 17.25 -6.70
C GLY A 72 -5.61 17.23 -8.01
N CYS A 73 -6.80 17.83 -8.04
CA CYS A 73 -7.59 17.94 -9.26
C CYS A 73 -6.87 18.74 -10.36
N VAL A 74 -6.16 19.81 -9.99
CA VAL A 74 -5.40 20.64 -10.94
C VAL A 74 -4.20 19.89 -11.52
N PHE A 75 -3.39 19.25 -10.68
CA PHE A 75 -2.13 18.61 -11.09
C PHE A 75 -2.27 17.17 -11.60
N LEU A 76 -3.15 16.37 -11.00
CA LEU A 76 -3.33 14.96 -11.36
C LEU A 76 -4.52 14.73 -12.31
N GLY A 77 -5.46 15.67 -12.33
CA GLY A 77 -6.68 15.60 -13.13
C GLY A 77 -7.82 14.87 -12.42
N ILE A 78 -9.04 15.31 -12.70
CA ILE A 78 -10.26 14.86 -12.00
C ILE A 78 -10.56 13.37 -12.14
N LYS A 79 -10.17 12.75 -13.26
CA LYS A 79 -10.35 11.30 -13.47
C LYS A 79 -9.50 10.46 -12.51
N THR A 80 -8.27 10.88 -12.24
CA THR A 80 -7.36 10.21 -11.30
C THR A 80 -7.79 10.48 -9.86
N MET A 81 -8.31 11.68 -9.60
CA MET A 81 -8.69 12.11 -8.25
C MET A 81 -10.06 11.57 -7.78
N GLY A 82 -10.88 10.95 -8.65
CA GLY A 82 -12.25 10.57 -8.30
C GLY A 82 -12.37 9.72 -7.03
N TRP A 83 -11.60 8.66 -6.93
CA TRP A 83 -11.57 7.82 -5.72
C TRP A 83 -10.82 8.45 -4.55
N THR A 84 -9.82 9.27 -4.82
CA THR A 84 -9.08 10.02 -3.80
C THR A 84 -9.99 11.06 -3.12
N LEU A 85 -10.81 11.78 -3.88
CA LEU A 85 -11.80 12.71 -3.32
C LEU A 85 -12.80 11.99 -2.41
N TYR A 86 -13.32 10.84 -2.85
CA TYR A 86 -14.17 10.00 -2.02
C TYR A 86 -13.44 9.58 -0.72
N SER A 87 -12.21 9.11 -0.84
CA SER A 87 -11.41 8.64 0.30
C SER A 87 -11.12 9.76 1.31
N SER A 88 -10.70 10.92 0.81
CA SER A 88 -10.42 12.12 1.60
C SER A 88 -11.65 12.56 2.41
N PHE A 89 -12.81 12.61 1.74
CA PHE A 89 -14.09 12.91 2.38
C PHE A 89 -14.43 11.86 3.45
N MET A 90 -14.38 10.57 3.09
CA MET A 90 -14.75 9.49 4.00
C MET A 90 -13.79 9.35 5.18
N LEU A 91 -12.49 9.56 4.97
CA LEU A 91 -11.51 9.54 6.05
C LEU A 91 -11.80 10.66 7.08
N SER A 92 -12.06 11.88 6.60
CA SER A 92 -12.44 12.99 7.45
C SER A 92 -13.75 12.72 8.21
N PHE A 93 -14.73 12.09 7.53
CA PHE A 93 -15.98 11.68 8.15
C PHE A 93 -15.77 10.61 9.23
N TYR A 94 -15.03 9.53 8.94
CA TYR A 94 -14.74 8.48 9.93
C TYR A 94 -13.92 9.01 11.10
N SER A 95 -12.95 9.91 10.85
CA SER A 95 -12.19 10.56 11.90
C SER A 95 -13.09 11.40 12.82
N SER A 96 -14.00 12.21 12.24
CA SER A 96 -14.97 12.99 13.00
C SER A 96 -15.93 12.10 13.81
N MET A 97 -16.33 10.98 13.23
CA MET A 97 -17.18 10.00 13.91
C MET A 97 -16.42 9.33 15.09
N CYS A 98 -15.17 8.91 14.89
CA CYS A 98 -14.35 8.34 15.95
C CYS A 98 -14.12 9.35 17.07
N GLU A 99 -13.79 10.60 16.77
CA GLU A 99 -13.58 11.67 17.75
C GLU A 99 -14.82 11.92 18.62
N LYS A 100 -16.03 11.86 18.03
CA LYS A 100 -17.30 12.04 18.74
C LYS A 100 -17.72 10.83 19.56
N LEU A 101 -17.53 9.61 19.02
CA LEU A 101 -17.95 8.37 19.70
C LEU A 101 -16.98 7.93 20.78
N PHE A 102 -15.69 8.18 20.57
CA PHE A 102 -14.60 7.77 21.45
C PHE A 102 -13.64 8.94 21.69
N PRO A 103 -14.07 9.97 22.48
CA PRO A 103 -13.22 11.12 22.75
C PRO A 103 -12.02 10.69 23.62
N MET A 104 -10.85 10.69 23.02
CA MET A 104 -9.59 10.32 23.67
C MET A 104 -8.87 11.57 24.16
N SER A 105 -8.80 11.76 25.48
CA SER A 105 -8.08 12.87 26.10
C SER A 105 -6.65 12.51 26.56
N ARG A 106 -6.31 11.23 26.54
CA ARG A 106 -4.99 10.70 26.94
C ARG A 106 -4.68 9.41 26.17
N PRO A 107 -3.39 9.01 26.07
CA PRO A 107 -2.97 7.76 25.48
C PRO A 107 -3.68 6.54 26.09
N LEU A 108 -3.81 5.45 25.32
CA LEU A 108 -4.41 4.18 25.77
C LEU A 108 -3.53 3.47 26.79
N THR A 109 -2.21 3.58 26.63
CA THR A 109 -1.22 2.94 27.51
C THR A 109 -0.16 3.96 27.95
N ASP A 110 0.59 3.60 29.00
CA ASP A 110 1.72 4.41 29.47
C ASP A 110 3.01 4.11 28.67
N ASP A 111 3.00 3.11 27.78
CA ASP A 111 4.14 2.76 26.92
C ASP A 111 4.08 3.50 25.60
N THR A 112 4.75 4.63 25.55
CA THR A 112 4.82 5.51 24.37
C THR A 112 5.40 4.81 23.14
N LEU A 113 6.37 3.88 23.32
CA LEU A 113 6.97 3.17 22.18
C LEU A 113 5.99 2.14 21.59
N LEU A 114 5.26 1.44 22.45
CA LEU A 114 4.22 0.51 22.01
C LEU A 114 3.15 1.26 21.21
N GLU A 115 2.68 2.39 21.70
CA GLU A 115 1.70 3.22 20.99
C GLU A 115 2.25 3.76 19.66
N LEU A 116 3.53 4.14 19.61
CA LEU A 116 4.19 4.54 18.37
C LEU A 116 4.16 3.42 17.33
N CYS A 117 4.43 2.19 17.73
CA CYS A 117 4.38 1.05 16.80
C CYS A 117 2.99 0.91 16.13
N PHE A 118 1.91 1.02 16.90
CA PHE A 118 0.55 0.97 16.36
C PHE A 118 0.18 2.22 15.57
N ALA A 119 0.58 3.39 16.06
CA ALA A 119 0.37 4.67 15.38
C ALA A 119 1.01 4.72 13.99
N VAL A 120 2.12 4.03 13.79
CA VAL A 120 2.84 3.94 12.51
C VAL A 120 2.31 2.80 11.65
N ALA A 121 2.21 1.59 12.21
CA ALA A 121 1.90 0.39 11.44
C ALA A 121 0.47 0.41 10.86
N LEU A 122 -0.53 0.80 11.65
CA LEU A 122 -1.92 0.75 11.21
C LEU A 122 -2.21 1.72 10.04
N PRO A 123 -1.87 3.02 10.12
CA PRO A 123 -2.07 3.92 8.99
C PRO A 123 -1.23 3.54 7.76
N ALA A 124 0.02 3.07 7.96
CA ALA A 124 0.89 2.70 6.86
C ALA A 124 0.35 1.48 6.10
N LEU A 125 -0.13 0.45 6.80
CA LEU A 125 -0.78 -0.71 6.19
C LEU A 125 -2.09 -0.32 5.50
N ALA A 126 -2.89 0.54 6.12
CA ALA A 126 -4.12 1.07 5.54
C ALA A 126 -3.85 1.81 4.24
N SER A 127 -2.89 2.75 4.24
CA SER A 127 -2.45 3.46 3.03
C SER A 127 -1.92 2.49 1.96
N GLY A 128 -1.11 1.50 2.34
CA GLY A 128 -0.61 0.47 1.42
C GLY A 128 -1.73 -0.31 0.73
N ILE A 129 -2.78 -0.70 1.46
CA ILE A 129 -3.97 -1.36 0.91
C ILE A 129 -4.68 -0.42 -0.08
N VAL A 130 -4.89 0.84 0.29
CA VAL A 130 -5.60 1.84 -0.51
C VAL A 130 -4.82 2.17 -1.79
N PHE A 131 -3.50 2.35 -1.72
CA PHE A 131 -2.65 2.55 -2.90
C PHE A 131 -2.66 1.33 -3.83
N ASN A 132 -2.65 0.13 -3.28
CA ASN A 132 -2.65 -1.11 -4.09
C ASN A 132 -3.91 -1.26 -4.95
N ILE A 133 -5.05 -0.76 -4.50
CA ILE A 133 -6.28 -0.75 -5.29
C ILE A 133 -6.39 0.45 -6.23
N GLY A 134 -5.36 1.29 -6.32
CA GLY A 134 -5.32 2.46 -7.21
C GLY A 134 -6.05 3.69 -6.66
N ALA A 135 -6.21 3.78 -5.35
CA ALA A 135 -6.75 4.95 -4.66
C ALA A 135 -5.69 5.57 -3.73
N SER A 136 -6.02 6.65 -3.05
CA SER A 136 -5.22 7.29 -2.00
C SER A 136 -6.13 7.62 -0.82
N THR A 137 -5.59 7.74 0.37
CA THR A 137 -6.34 8.21 1.55
C THR A 137 -6.60 9.72 1.52
N GLY A 138 -6.03 10.42 0.55
CA GLY A 138 -6.10 11.87 0.43
C GLY A 138 -4.99 12.59 1.21
N GLY A 139 -5.19 13.88 1.46
CA GLY A 139 -4.24 14.64 2.26
C GLY A 139 -2.89 14.84 1.56
N THR A 140 -1.79 14.82 2.32
CA THR A 140 -0.44 14.98 1.74
C THR A 140 -0.01 13.81 0.86
N GLU A 141 -0.73 12.69 0.87
CA GLU A 141 -0.57 11.62 -0.14
C GLU A 141 -0.80 12.15 -1.56
N ILE A 142 -1.68 13.16 -1.73
CA ILE A 142 -1.87 13.85 -3.01
C ILE A 142 -0.57 14.54 -3.43
N VAL A 143 0.12 15.20 -2.49
CA VAL A 143 1.43 15.82 -2.76
C VAL A 143 2.44 14.75 -3.16
N ALA A 144 2.46 13.62 -2.44
CA ALA A 144 3.33 12.49 -2.78
C ALA A 144 3.02 11.92 -4.18
N MET A 145 1.74 11.79 -4.55
CA MET A 145 1.33 11.38 -5.90
C MET A 145 1.77 12.40 -6.97
N ILE A 146 1.72 13.69 -6.68
CA ILE A 146 2.24 14.74 -7.59
C ILE A 146 3.76 14.59 -7.74
N LEU A 147 4.50 14.44 -6.65
CA LEU A 147 5.95 14.20 -6.69
C LEU A 147 6.29 12.92 -7.45
N HIS A 148 5.59 11.82 -7.18
CA HIS A 148 5.74 10.56 -7.92
C HIS A 148 5.54 10.75 -9.43
N LYS A 149 4.48 11.46 -9.83
CA LYS A 149 4.16 11.70 -11.24
C LYS A 149 5.23 12.55 -11.96
N TYR A 150 5.73 13.61 -11.33
CA TYR A 150 6.62 14.58 -11.98
C TYR A 150 8.10 14.29 -11.77
N ILE A 151 8.49 13.75 -10.61
CA ILE A 151 9.90 13.48 -10.23
C ILE A 151 10.24 11.99 -10.33
N LYS A 152 9.21 11.11 -10.45
CA LYS A 152 9.36 9.64 -10.57
C LYS A 152 10.05 8.98 -9.38
N VAL A 153 9.90 9.53 -8.19
CA VAL A 153 10.35 8.90 -6.94
C VAL A 153 9.31 7.89 -6.43
N GLU A 154 9.73 6.89 -5.68
CA GLU A 154 8.83 5.94 -5.01
C GLU A 154 7.85 6.67 -4.07
N ILE A 155 6.65 6.12 -3.90
CA ILE A 155 5.57 6.78 -3.15
C ILE A 155 5.96 7.02 -1.69
N GLY A 156 6.62 6.07 -1.01
CA GLY A 156 7.06 6.26 0.36
C GLY A 156 8.14 7.33 0.50
N ARG A 157 9.08 7.41 -0.44
CA ARG A 157 10.05 8.52 -0.49
C ARG A 157 9.40 9.87 -0.77
N ALA A 158 8.38 9.88 -1.63
CA ALA A 158 7.60 11.08 -1.90
C ALA A 158 6.81 11.53 -0.66
N LEU A 159 6.24 10.60 0.11
CA LEU A 159 5.61 10.85 1.41
C LEU A 159 6.61 11.45 2.40
N LEU A 160 7.80 10.85 2.52
CA LEU A 160 8.84 11.38 3.40
C LEU A 160 9.20 12.83 3.05
N LEU A 161 9.39 13.13 1.76
CA LEU A 161 9.72 14.48 1.29
C LEU A 161 8.58 15.48 1.54
N SER A 162 7.33 15.07 1.35
CA SER A 162 6.17 15.95 1.58
C SER A 162 5.92 16.25 3.06
N ASP A 163 6.27 15.32 3.93
CA ASP A 163 5.85 15.35 5.33
C ASP A 163 6.95 15.84 6.29
N ILE A 164 8.22 15.89 5.85
CA ILE A 164 9.35 16.28 6.68
C ILE A 164 9.17 17.68 7.32
N GLY A 165 8.62 18.63 6.58
CA GLY A 165 8.35 19.97 7.07
C GLY A 165 7.36 19.98 8.26
N THR A 166 6.30 19.19 8.17
CA THR A 166 5.29 19.05 9.22
C THR A 166 5.89 18.41 10.48
N VAL A 167 6.75 17.40 10.31
CA VAL A 167 7.41 16.71 11.41
C VAL A 167 8.42 17.64 12.13
N LEU A 168 9.20 18.40 11.37
CA LEU A 168 10.11 19.39 11.97
C LEU A 168 9.36 20.47 12.75
N PHE A 169 8.25 20.95 12.21
CA PHE A 169 7.40 21.92 12.90
C PHE A 169 6.78 21.35 14.18
N ALA A 170 6.33 20.08 14.15
CA ALA A 170 5.86 19.37 15.33
C ALA A 170 6.95 19.23 16.40
N ALA A 171 8.20 18.94 16.01
CA ALA A 171 9.32 18.85 16.93
C ALA A 171 9.59 20.18 17.67
N CYS A 172 9.39 21.31 17.01
CA CYS A 172 9.51 22.63 17.62
C CYS A 172 8.41 22.90 18.66
N ILE A 173 7.19 22.38 18.44
CA ILE A 173 6.03 22.63 19.31
C ILE A 173 6.00 21.67 20.50
N TYR A 174 6.19 20.37 20.26
CA TYR A 174 6.04 19.33 21.28
C TYR A 174 7.33 18.96 21.99
N GLY A 175 8.44 19.59 21.59
CA GLY A 175 9.76 19.36 22.19
C GLY A 175 10.52 18.15 21.60
N PRO A 176 11.78 17.96 22.02
CA PRO A 176 12.71 17.04 21.35
C PRO A 176 12.31 15.57 21.48
N GLN A 177 11.72 15.14 22.59
CA GLN A 177 11.34 13.75 22.78
C GLN A 177 10.22 13.34 21.78
N THR A 178 9.14 14.10 21.74
CA THR A 178 8.03 13.86 20.79
C THR A 178 8.52 14.03 19.35
N GLY A 179 9.39 15.01 19.10
CA GLY A 179 10.02 15.22 17.80
C GLY A 179 10.80 14.00 17.32
N MET A 180 11.59 13.35 18.18
CA MET A 180 12.28 12.11 17.84
C MET A 180 11.32 10.96 17.51
N TYR A 181 10.24 10.82 18.26
CA TYR A 181 9.20 9.83 17.92
C TYR A 181 8.52 10.15 16.58
N CYS A 182 8.28 11.43 16.30
CA CYS A 182 7.70 11.84 15.01
C CYS A 182 8.64 11.52 13.84
N VAL A 183 9.94 11.78 13.96
CA VAL A 183 10.93 11.41 12.93
C VAL A 183 11.01 9.90 12.74
N LEU A 184 11.08 9.14 13.83
CA LEU A 184 11.08 7.67 13.78
C LEU A 184 9.81 7.14 13.12
N GLY A 185 8.67 7.72 13.45
CA GLY A 185 7.37 7.37 12.87
C GLY A 185 7.27 7.71 11.39
N LEU A 186 7.79 8.85 10.95
CA LEU A 186 7.83 9.23 9.54
C LEU A 186 8.64 8.23 8.70
N ILE A 187 9.85 7.87 9.18
CA ILE A 187 10.70 6.87 8.51
C ILE A 187 10.01 5.50 8.49
N GLY A 188 9.46 5.08 9.64
CA GLY A 188 8.74 3.81 9.74
C GLY A 188 7.53 3.74 8.82
N ARG A 189 6.71 4.79 8.79
CA ARG A 189 5.55 4.89 7.88
C ARG A 189 5.95 4.78 6.42
N SER A 190 6.94 5.55 6.00
CA SER A 190 7.46 5.53 4.62
C SER A 190 7.90 4.11 4.21
N THR A 191 8.72 3.46 5.04
CA THR A 191 9.21 2.10 4.78
C THR A 191 8.09 1.06 4.75
N ILE A 192 7.13 1.14 5.67
CA ILE A 192 6.01 0.19 5.72
C ILE A 192 5.09 0.36 4.52
N VAL A 193 4.81 1.60 4.09
CA VAL A 193 3.99 1.87 2.91
C VAL A 193 4.62 1.27 1.66
N ASP A 194 5.90 1.51 1.40
CA ASP A 194 6.61 0.95 0.24
C ASP A 194 6.61 -0.58 0.29
N THR A 195 6.95 -1.16 1.44
CA THR A 195 6.93 -2.62 1.64
C THR A 195 5.54 -3.21 1.45
N ALA A 196 4.48 -2.52 1.92
CA ALA A 196 3.10 -2.96 1.75
C ALA A 196 2.68 -2.93 0.28
N ILE A 197 2.97 -1.85 -0.44
CA ILE A 197 2.68 -1.73 -1.88
C ILE A 197 3.43 -2.81 -2.66
N GLU A 198 4.72 -2.98 -2.40
CA GLU A 198 5.54 -4.00 -3.06
C GLU A 198 5.00 -5.40 -2.78
N SER A 199 4.76 -5.75 -1.51
CA SER A 199 4.29 -7.09 -1.09
C SER A 199 2.96 -7.48 -1.71
N LEU A 200 2.03 -6.52 -1.86
CA LEU A 200 0.72 -6.75 -2.47
C LEU A 200 0.83 -6.90 -4.00
N ASN A 201 1.81 -6.28 -4.64
CA ASN A 201 2.06 -6.33 -6.08
C ASN A 201 2.99 -7.47 -6.50
N LEU A 202 3.67 -8.14 -5.55
CA LEU A 202 4.60 -9.23 -5.84
C LEU A 202 4.01 -10.28 -6.78
N ARG A 203 4.70 -10.52 -7.87
CA ARG A 203 4.46 -11.63 -8.78
C ARG A 203 5.57 -12.67 -8.60
N LYS A 204 5.32 -13.86 -9.09
CA LYS A 204 6.28 -14.95 -9.06
C LYS A 204 6.69 -15.27 -10.49
N VAL A 205 7.95 -15.14 -10.80
CA VAL A 205 8.53 -15.71 -12.01
C VAL A 205 8.93 -17.14 -11.67
N CYS A 206 8.27 -18.09 -12.32
CA CYS A 206 8.52 -19.51 -12.13
C CYS A 206 9.28 -20.03 -13.36
N THR A 207 10.43 -20.64 -13.13
CA THR A 207 11.20 -21.33 -14.16
C THR A 207 11.19 -22.82 -13.84
N VAL A 208 10.63 -23.61 -14.74
CA VAL A 208 10.57 -25.07 -14.62
C VAL A 208 11.52 -25.68 -15.64
N ILE A 209 12.41 -26.57 -15.20
CA ILE A 209 13.26 -27.38 -16.07
C ILE A 209 12.77 -28.82 -15.98
N THR A 210 12.38 -29.39 -17.12
CA THR A 210 11.70 -30.69 -17.16
C THR A 210 12.09 -31.50 -18.38
N SER A 211 11.93 -32.80 -18.30
CA SER A 211 11.93 -33.74 -19.44
C SER A 211 10.52 -34.00 -19.99
N ARG A 212 9.45 -33.50 -19.28
CA ARG A 212 8.04 -33.74 -19.63
C ARG A 212 7.30 -32.42 -19.86
N PRO A 213 7.65 -31.61 -20.86
CA PRO A 213 7.13 -30.25 -21.02
C PRO A 213 5.63 -30.20 -21.33
N GLU A 214 5.07 -31.25 -21.94
CA GLU A 214 3.69 -31.21 -22.46
C GLU A 214 2.64 -31.11 -21.35
N SER A 215 2.79 -31.88 -20.26
CA SER A 215 1.88 -31.84 -19.11
C SER A 215 1.90 -30.46 -18.42
N ILE A 216 3.09 -29.87 -18.33
CA ILE A 216 3.27 -28.55 -17.70
C ILE A 216 2.70 -27.45 -18.58
N ARG A 217 2.92 -27.50 -19.90
CA ARG A 217 2.33 -26.54 -20.85
C ARG A 217 0.81 -26.53 -20.73
N ARG A 218 0.19 -27.72 -20.78
CA ARG A 218 -1.26 -27.88 -20.66
C ARG A 218 -1.76 -27.32 -19.33
N PHE A 219 -1.11 -27.65 -18.22
CA PHE A 219 -1.49 -27.12 -16.90
C PHE A 219 -1.40 -25.58 -16.83
N VAL A 220 -0.32 -25.00 -17.36
CA VAL A 220 -0.13 -23.54 -17.37
C VAL A 220 -1.18 -22.83 -18.23
N THR A 221 -1.46 -23.38 -19.43
CA THR A 221 -2.38 -22.73 -20.39
C THR A 221 -3.85 -22.97 -20.05
N GLU A 222 -4.22 -24.20 -19.72
CA GLU A 222 -5.64 -24.58 -19.54
C GLU A 222 -6.10 -24.37 -18.10
N THR A 223 -5.28 -24.74 -17.09
CA THR A 223 -5.68 -24.65 -15.68
C THR A 223 -5.35 -23.30 -15.08
N LEU A 224 -4.15 -22.77 -15.32
CA LEU A 224 -3.76 -21.46 -14.78
C LEU A 224 -4.18 -20.28 -15.65
N GLY A 225 -4.55 -20.53 -16.92
CA GLY A 225 -4.95 -19.50 -17.88
C GLY A 225 -3.84 -18.49 -18.16
N ARG A 226 -2.57 -18.96 -18.25
CA ARG A 226 -1.39 -18.12 -18.44
C ARG A 226 -0.60 -18.56 -19.67
N THR A 227 0.07 -17.60 -20.27
CA THR A 227 1.08 -17.86 -21.31
C THR A 227 2.42 -18.12 -20.66
N ALA A 228 3.24 -18.97 -21.30
CA ALA A 228 4.60 -19.27 -20.88
C ALA A 228 5.55 -19.18 -22.07
N THR A 229 6.82 -18.94 -21.80
CA THR A 229 7.89 -19.03 -22.78
C THR A 229 8.64 -20.33 -22.56
N GLN A 230 8.87 -21.07 -23.64
CA GLN A 230 9.65 -22.32 -23.64
C GLN A 230 10.96 -22.10 -24.34
N GLN A 231 12.01 -22.73 -23.80
CA GLN A 231 13.35 -22.77 -24.39
C GLN A 231 13.93 -24.19 -24.25
N ASP A 232 14.59 -24.66 -25.28
CA ASP A 232 15.33 -25.91 -25.20
C ASP A 232 16.63 -25.72 -24.41
N ALA A 233 16.95 -26.69 -23.58
CA ALA A 233 18.10 -26.69 -22.70
C ALA A 233 18.75 -28.07 -22.71
N THR A 234 20.00 -28.16 -22.28
CA THR A 234 20.73 -29.42 -22.16
C THR A 234 21.29 -29.53 -20.72
N GLY A 235 21.10 -30.68 -20.11
CA GLY A 235 21.69 -30.97 -18.80
C GLY A 235 23.21 -31.02 -18.89
N VAL A 236 23.90 -30.15 -18.17
CA VAL A 236 25.37 -30.03 -18.27
C VAL A 236 26.08 -31.32 -17.84
N TYR A 237 25.55 -32.02 -16.87
CA TYR A 237 26.17 -33.24 -16.36
C TYR A 237 25.78 -34.48 -17.15
N THR A 238 24.51 -34.61 -17.55
CA THR A 238 23.99 -35.83 -18.24
C THR A 238 24.07 -35.72 -19.74
N GLY A 239 24.17 -34.53 -20.33
CA GLY A 239 24.02 -34.29 -21.75
C GLY A 239 22.61 -34.47 -22.31
N GLU A 240 21.63 -34.75 -21.45
CA GLU A 240 20.26 -35.01 -21.84
C GLU A 240 19.51 -33.76 -22.26
N PRO A 241 18.62 -33.84 -23.28
CA PRO A 241 17.75 -32.72 -23.62
C PRO A 241 16.74 -32.45 -22.51
N ARG A 242 16.57 -31.19 -22.15
CA ARG A 242 15.63 -30.67 -21.20
C ARG A 242 14.86 -29.49 -21.80
N THR A 243 13.73 -29.18 -21.23
CA THR A 243 12.97 -28.00 -21.62
C THR A 243 12.84 -27.06 -20.44
N MET A 244 13.15 -25.79 -20.63
CA MET A 244 12.96 -24.73 -19.69
C MET A 244 11.67 -23.98 -20.01
N ILE A 245 10.72 -23.92 -19.08
CA ILE A 245 9.46 -23.19 -19.19
C ILE A 245 9.46 -22.07 -18.19
N MET A 246 9.37 -20.82 -18.67
CA MET A 246 9.28 -19.62 -17.85
C MET A 246 7.88 -19.05 -17.90
N VAL A 247 7.29 -18.79 -16.73
CA VAL A 247 5.93 -18.26 -16.60
C VAL A 247 5.83 -17.28 -15.44
N ALA A 248 5.12 -16.18 -15.65
CA ALA A 248 4.82 -15.21 -14.61
C ALA A 248 3.45 -15.52 -13.97
N LEU A 249 3.42 -15.70 -12.66
CA LEU A 249 2.28 -16.19 -11.90
C LEU A 249 1.96 -15.30 -10.70
N THR A 250 0.74 -15.38 -10.21
CA THR A 250 0.40 -14.91 -8.86
C THR A 250 0.95 -15.88 -7.82
N ARG A 251 1.09 -15.42 -6.56
CA ARG A 251 1.52 -16.28 -5.43
C ARG A 251 0.70 -17.58 -5.33
N ARG A 252 -0.63 -17.47 -5.50
CA ARG A 252 -1.54 -18.63 -5.48
C ARG A 252 -1.28 -19.60 -6.64
N GLN A 253 -1.14 -19.06 -7.86
CA GLN A 253 -0.87 -19.87 -9.05
C GLN A 253 0.49 -20.56 -8.98
N ALA A 254 1.52 -19.88 -8.44
CA ALA A 254 2.83 -20.51 -8.22
C ALA A 254 2.77 -21.66 -7.20
N GLY A 255 1.94 -21.54 -6.16
CA GLY A 255 1.64 -22.64 -5.25
C GLY A 255 1.01 -23.82 -5.96
N LEU A 256 -0.01 -23.58 -6.79
CA LEU A 256 -0.67 -24.64 -7.57
C LEU A 256 0.29 -25.31 -8.56
N LEU A 257 1.17 -24.55 -9.22
CA LEU A 257 2.20 -25.09 -10.11
C LEU A 257 3.18 -26.00 -9.34
N ARG A 258 3.65 -25.54 -8.17
CA ARG A 258 4.54 -26.36 -7.33
C ARG A 258 3.89 -27.68 -6.89
N ASP A 259 2.62 -27.62 -6.48
CA ASP A 259 1.89 -28.82 -6.01
C ASP A 259 1.56 -29.77 -7.18
N PHE A 260 1.35 -29.23 -8.38
CA PHE A 260 1.21 -29.99 -9.61
C PHE A 260 2.52 -30.73 -9.97
N LEU A 261 3.66 -30.01 -10.00
CA LEU A 261 4.96 -30.60 -10.32
C LEU A 261 5.36 -31.71 -9.34
N ARG A 262 5.10 -31.53 -8.05
CA ARG A 262 5.38 -32.58 -7.04
C ARG A 262 4.66 -33.89 -7.32
N ARG A 263 3.52 -33.86 -7.99
CA ARG A 263 2.71 -35.06 -8.30
C ARG A 263 3.01 -35.63 -9.67
N GLU A 264 3.15 -34.77 -10.68
CA GLU A 264 3.22 -35.18 -12.07
C GLU A 264 4.65 -35.37 -12.58
N ASP A 265 5.58 -34.56 -12.09
CA ASP A 265 6.99 -34.61 -12.48
C ASP A 265 7.90 -34.27 -11.27
N PRO A 266 8.08 -35.21 -10.35
CA PRO A 266 8.91 -35.01 -9.15
C PRO A 266 10.39 -34.70 -9.45
N GLU A 267 10.87 -35.06 -10.66
CA GLU A 267 12.25 -34.81 -11.10
C GLU A 267 12.42 -33.42 -11.72
N ALA A 268 11.31 -32.70 -11.98
CA ALA A 268 11.39 -31.35 -12.49
C ALA A 268 12.02 -30.39 -11.48
N PHE A 269 12.89 -29.52 -11.96
CA PHE A 269 13.47 -28.47 -11.16
C PHE A 269 12.63 -27.20 -11.27
N LEU A 270 12.16 -26.67 -10.15
CA LEU A 270 11.35 -25.45 -10.09
C LEU A 270 12.07 -24.36 -9.32
N THR A 271 12.34 -23.24 -9.99
CA THR A 271 12.78 -21.99 -9.35
C THR A 271 11.62 -21.01 -9.28
N ILE A 272 11.38 -20.42 -8.12
CA ILE A 272 10.38 -19.36 -7.93
C ILE A 272 11.10 -18.11 -7.43
N VAL A 273 11.09 -17.06 -8.24
CA VAL A 273 11.70 -15.77 -7.91
C VAL A 273 10.59 -14.74 -7.70
N ASN A 274 10.75 -13.87 -6.70
CA ASN A 274 9.88 -12.72 -6.55
C ASN A 274 10.24 -11.66 -7.59
N SER A 275 9.22 -11.08 -8.21
CA SER A 275 9.37 -9.91 -9.05
C SER A 275 8.41 -8.84 -8.57
N SER A 276 8.92 -7.68 -8.23
CA SER A 276 8.11 -6.53 -7.83
C SER A 276 7.42 -5.90 -9.03
N GLU A 277 7.99 -6.05 -10.22
CA GLU A 277 7.46 -5.44 -11.44
C GLU A 277 7.49 -6.42 -12.62
N ILE A 278 6.33 -6.61 -13.27
CA ILE A 278 6.19 -7.31 -14.52
C ILE A 278 5.30 -6.46 -15.43
N ILE A 279 5.88 -5.96 -16.51
CA ILE A 279 5.20 -5.14 -17.51
C ILE A 279 4.84 -6.02 -18.71
N GLY A 280 3.58 -6.00 -19.14
CA GLY A 280 3.13 -6.76 -20.30
C GLY A 280 1.65 -7.08 -20.29
N LYS A 281 1.16 -7.63 -21.41
CA LYS A 281 -0.27 -7.96 -21.58
C LYS A 281 -0.72 -8.99 -20.55
N GLY A 282 -1.72 -8.60 -19.72
CA GLY A 282 -2.24 -9.43 -18.63
C GLY A 282 -1.58 -9.16 -17.25
N PHE A 283 -0.65 -8.21 -17.18
CA PHE A 283 -0.03 -7.66 -15.99
C PHE A 283 -0.22 -6.13 -15.96
N GLN A 284 0.75 -5.37 -15.48
CA GLN A 284 0.68 -3.91 -15.58
C GLN A 284 0.79 -3.49 -17.06
N SER A 285 -0.07 -2.56 -17.49
CA SER A 285 0.03 -1.94 -18.83
C SER A 285 1.22 -0.98 -18.86
N VAL A 286 1.95 -0.99 -19.97
CA VAL A 286 2.96 0.02 -20.27
C VAL A 286 2.36 1.42 -20.24
#